data_f5f60c7d1f8869a00fc9a8af0c37809d
#
_entry.id   f5f60c7d1f8869a00fc9a8af0c37809d
#
_cell.length_a   1.000
_cell.length_b   1.000
_cell.length_c   1.000
_cell.angle_alpha   90.00
_cell.angle_beta   90.00
_cell.angle_gamma   90.00
#
_symmetry.space_group_name_H-M   'P 1'
#
loop_
_entity.id
_entity.type
_entity.pdbx_description
1 polymer ?
#
loop_
_entity_poly.entity_id
_entity_poly.type
_entity_poly.pdbx_seq_one_letter_code
_entity_poly.pdbx_strand_id
1 'polypeptide(L)'
;KNVWRQIEMGQIKVEKNVGDIQGLCVIEPTVHGDSRGYFMETYNENDMKEAGLDMVFVQDNQSCSTKGVLRGLHFQKEFPQGKLVRVIKGSVYDVAVDLRSDSETYGKYYGIELTEENKKQFYIPQGFAHGFLVLSDVAEFCYKCTDFYHPGDEGGMAWNDPEIGIQWPQVKGSYQGSASAEGYVMEDGTALNLSDKDQKWLGIKDTFHF
;
A
#
# COMPACT_ATOMS: atom_id res chain seq x y z
N LYS A 1 5.83 22.58 -14.62
CA LYS A 1 4.49 22.00 -14.90
C LYS A 1 4.74 20.56 -15.34
N ASN A 2 4.74 19.64 -14.37
CA ASN A 2 4.84 18.21 -14.67
C ASN A 2 3.50 17.76 -15.24
N VAL A 3 3.51 17.46 -16.53
CA VAL A 3 2.37 16.87 -17.21
C VAL A 3 2.37 15.39 -16.83
N TRP A 4 1.45 14.99 -15.97
CA TRP A 4 1.16 13.58 -15.65
C TRP A 4 0.85 12.88 -16.97
N ARG A 5 1.72 11.95 -17.39
CA ARG A 5 1.44 11.11 -18.54
C ARG A 5 0.60 9.93 -18.08
N GLN A 6 -0.68 10.02 -18.28
CA GLN A 6 -1.56 8.86 -18.29
C GLN A 6 -1.22 8.05 -19.54
N ILE A 7 -0.75 6.84 -19.35
CA ILE A 7 -0.43 5.91 -20.44
C ILE A 7 -1.57 4.90 -20.49
N GLU A 8 -2.35 4.93 -21.56
CA GLU A 8 -3.29 3.87 -21.91
C GLU A 8 -2.55 2.88 -22.79
N MET A 9 -2.30 1.67 -22.26
CA MET A 9 -1.58 0.61 -22.95
C MET A 9 -2.37 -0.68 -22.81
N GLY A 10 -2.81 -1.25 -23.95
CA GLY A 10 -3.50 -2.53 -23.97
C GLY A 10 -4.71 -2.60 -23.04
N GLN A 11 -4.64 -3.44 -22.02
CA GLN A 11 -5.71 -3.68 -21.03
C GLN A 11 -5.55 -2.89 -19.73
N ILE A 12 -4.57 -1.99 -19.65
CA ILE A 12 -4.30 -1.22 -18.41
C ILE A 12 -4.11 0.26 -18.70
N LYS A 13 -4.43 1.06 -17.70
CA LYS A 13 -4.12 2.49 -17.62
C LYS A 13 -3.22 2.71 -16.42
N VAL A 14 -2.09 3.40 -16.61
CA VAL A 14 -1.09 3.61 -15.56
C VAL A 14 -0.89 5.09 -15.30
N GLU A 15 -1.08 5.49 -14.05
CA GLU A 15 -0.67 6.79 -13.52
C GLU A 15 0.62 6.63 -12.75
N LYS A 16 1.71 7.26 -13.23
CA LYS A 16 3.04 7.16 -12.65
C LYS A 16 3.35 8.32 -11.72
N ASN A 17 4.20 8.04 -10.72
CA ASN A 17 4.71 9.01 -9.75
C ASN A 17 3.57 9.72 -9.00
N VAL A 18 2.56 8.95 -8.60
CA VAL A 18 1.44 9.50 -7.85
C VAL A 18 1.90 10.17 -6.55
N GLY A 19 1.25 11.28 -6.19
CA GLY A 19 1.66 12.10 -5.05
C GLY A 19 3.00 12.82 -5.23
N ASP A 20 3.50 12.98 -6.47
CA ASP A 20 4.84 13.51 -6.78
C ASP A 20 5.98 12.63 -6.21
N ILE A 21 5.70 11.35 -5.92
CA ILE A 21 6.68 10.41 -5.38
C ILE A 21 7.14 9.45 -6.48
N GLN A 22 8.41 9.54 -6.85
CA GLN A 22 8.98 8.76 -7.94
C GLN A 22 8.85 7.26 -7.69
N GLY A 23 8.29 6.55 -8.67
CA GLY A 23 8.16 5.10 -8.70
C GLY A 23 6.82 4.57 -8.22
N LEU A 24 6.04 5.32 -7.43
CA LEU A 24 4.68 4.92 -7.08
C LEU A 24 3.76 4.99 -8.30
N CYS A 25 2.99 3.94 -8.55
CA CYS A 25 2.07 3.89 -9.68
C CYS A 25 0.68 3.38 -9.26
N VAL A 26 -0.36 4.00 -9.81
CA VAL A 26 -1.72 3.48 -9.76
C VAL A 26 -2.05 2.86 -11.12
N ILE A 27 -2.57 1.63 -11.11
CA ILE A 27 -2.90 0.86 -12.29
C ILE A 27 -4.39 0.57 -12.28
N GLU A 28 -5.07 0.90 -13.37
CA GLU A 28 -6.48 0.59 -13.58
C GLU A 28 -6.59 -0.44 -14.70
N PRO A 29 -6.97 -1.70 -14.40
CA PRO A 29 -7.23 -2.71 -15.43
C PRO A 29 -8.52 -2.40 -16.18
N THR A 30 -8.56 -2.75 -17.47
CA THR A 30 -9.81 -2.72 -18.23
C THR A 30 -10.75 -3.82 -17.74
N VAL A 31 -11.97 -3.44 -17.39
CA VAL A 31 -13.01 -4.36 -16.91
C VAL A 31 -14.03 -4.59 -18.04
N HIS A 32 -14.19 -5.84 -18.46
CA HIS A 32 -15.16 -6.27 -19.45
C HIS A 32 -16.37 -6.89 -18.76
N GLY A 33 -17.51 -6.19 -18.77
CA GLY A 33 -18.74 -6.62 -18.12
C GLY A 33 -19.85 -7.03 -19.11
N ASP A 34 -20.65 -8.06 -18.75
CA ASP A 34 -21.87 -8.46 -19.45
C ASP A 34 -22.91 -9.02 -18.46
N SER A 35 -23.99 -9.60 -18.96
CA SER A 35 -25.07 -10.18 -18.11
C SER A 35 -24.63 -11.33 -17.20
N ARG A 36 -23.44 -11.88 -17.38
CA ARG A 36 -22.87 -12.98 -16.57
C ARG A 36 -21.97 -12.45 -15.43
N GLY A 37 -21.58 -11.17 -15.46
CA GLY A 37 -20.63 -10.57 -14.54
C GLY A 37 -19.52 -9.81 -15.27
N TYR A 38 -18.29 -9.92 -14.81
CA TYR A 38 -17.16 -9.25 -15.43
C TYR A 38 -15.93 -10.14 -15.57
N PHE A 39 -15.06 -9.76 -16.49
CA PHE A 39 -13.71 -10.30 -16.67
C PHE A 39 -12.70 -9.16 -16.72
N MET A 40 -11.54 -9.35 -16.16
CA MET A 40 -10.39 -8.44 -16.31
C MET A 40 -9.09 -9.23 -16.19
N GLU A 41 -8.05 -8.78 -16.87
CA GLU A 41 -6.69 -9.21 -16.59
C GLU A 41 -6.17 -8.45 -15.37
N THR A 42 -5.81 -9.15 -14.32
CA THR A 42 -5.28 -8.52 -13.09
C THR A 42 -3.79 -8.27 -13.16
N TYR A 43 -3.09 -8.95 -14.04
CA TYR A 43 -1.69 -8.78 -14.35
C TYR A 43 -1.38 -9.32 -15.74
N ASN A 44 -0.68 -8.53 -16.53
CA ASN A 44 -0.14 -8.94 -17.82
C ASN A 44 1.28 -8.36 -17.96
N GLU A 45 2.27 -9.24 -18.06
CA GLU A 45 3.69 -8.83 -18.09
C GLU A 45 4.01 -7.90 -19.26
N ASN A 46 3.41 -8.16 -20.44
CA ASN A 46 3.66 -7.34 -21.63
C ASN A 46 3.11 -5.92 -21.45
N ASP A 47 1.88 -5.78 -20.96
CA ASP A 47 1.26 -4.48 -20.70
C ASP A 47 2.08 -3.68 -19.65
N MET A 48 2.54 -4.36 -18.61
CA MET A 48 3.38 -3.74 -17.58
C MET A 48 4.71 -3.27 -18.17
N LYS A 49 5.40 -4.09 -18.97
CA LYS A 49 6.65 -3.72 -19.66
C LYS A 49 6.45 -2.57 -20.63
N GLU A 50 5.38 -2.58 -21.43
CA GLU A 50 5.05 -1.48 -22.33
C GLU A 50 4.80 -0.18 -21.56
N ALA A 51 4.20 -0.26 -20.38
CA ALA A 51 4.06 0.88 -19.48
C ALA A 51 5.38 1.29 -18.80
N GLY A 52 6.49 0.57 -19.03
CA GLY A 52 7.79 0.82 -18.42
C GLY A 52 7.86 0.37 -16.95
N LEU A 53 7.09 -0.65 -16.59
CA LEU A 53 7.07 -1.32 -15.29
C LEU A 53 7.63 -2.74 -15.48
N ASP A 54 8.95 -2.86 -15.48
CA ASP A 54 9.67 -4.09 -15.80
C ASP A 54 10.16 -4.80 -14.51
N MET A 55 9.22 -5.12 -13.62
CA MET A 55 9.50 -5.90 -12.43
C MET A 55 9.11 -7.37 -12.63
N VAL A 56 9.85 -8.27 -12.01
CA VAL A 56 9.52 -9.69 -11.95
C VAL A 56 8.91 -10.02 -10.59
N PHE A 57 7.73 -10.61 -10.59
CA PHE A 57 7.07 -11.07 -9.37
C PHE A 57 7.35 -12.56 -9.12
N VAL A 58 7.73 -12.89 -7.89
CA VAL A 58 8.14 -14.26 -7.48
C VAL A 58 7.25 -14.85 -6.39
N GLN A 59 6.40 -14.03 -5.76
CA GLN A 59 5.52 -14.45 -4.66
C GLN A 59 4.17 -13.73 -4.79
N ASP A 60 3.10 -14.43 -4.46
CA ASP A 60 1.73 -13.92 -4.44
C ASP A 60 1.07 -14.25 -3.11
N ASN A 61 0.45 -13.26 -2.47
CA ASN A 61 -0.11 -13.37 -1.14
C ASN A 61 -1.57 -12.92 -1.12
N GLN A 62 -2.35 -13.49 -0.20
CA GLN A 62 -3.71 -13.07 0.09
C GLN A 62 -3.94 -13.01 1.59
N SER A 63 -4.66 -12.00 2.05
CA SER A 63 -5.13 -11.88 3.42
C SER A 63 -6.60 -11.51 3.46
N CYS A 64 -7.27 -11.91 4.54
CA CYS A 64 -8.63 -11.50 4.87
C CYS A 64 -8.62 -10.85 6.24
N SER A 65 -9.25 -9.69 6.38
CA SER A 65 -9.23 -8.90 7.61
C SER A 65 -10.57 -8.17 7.81
N THR A 66 -10.92 -7.92 9.06
CA THR A 66 -12.13 -7.19 9.44
C THR A 66 -11.84 -5.69 9.58
N LYS A 67 -12.92 -4.89 9.62
CA LYS A 67 -12.86 -3.43 9.82
C LYS A 67 -11.99 -3.05 11.01
N GLY A 68 -11.20 -2.00 10.85
CA GLY A 68 -10.29 -1.49 11.88
C GLY A 68 -8.96 -2.23 11.97
N VAL A 69 -8.77 -3.36 11.28
CA VAL A 69 -7.45 -3.99 11.18
C VAL A 69 -6.52 -3.08 10.37
N LEU A 70 -5.38 -2.75 10.98
CA LEU A 70 -4.29 -2.04 10.35
C LEU A 70 -3.06 -2.95 10.35
N ARG A 71 -2.47 -3.16 9.17
CA ARG A 71 -1.24 -3.94 8.98
C ARG A 71 -0.15 -3.03 8.47
N GLY A 72 0.95 -2.96 9.17
CA GLY A 72 2.10 -2.16 8.71
C GLY A 72 2.64 -1.18 9.75
N LEU A 73 3.47 -0.27 9.33
CA LEU A 73 4.05 -0.17 7.99
C LEU A 73 5.28 -1.06 7.89
N HIS A 74 5.36 -1.91 6.88
CA HIS A 74 6.39 -2.96 6.79
C HIS A 74 7.30 -2.78 5.57
N PHE A 75 8.52 -3.27 5.69
CA PHE A 75 9.50 -3.46 4.62
C PHE A 75 10.46 -4.61 4.97
N GLN A 76 11.27 -5.03 4.02
CA GLN A 76 12.45 -5.89 4.23
C GLN A 76 13.70 -5.06 3.96
N LYS A 77 14.74 -5.24 4.76
CA LYS A 77 15.95 -4.39 4.79
C LYS A 77 16.96 -4.78 3.72
N GLU A 78 17.41 -6.06 3.77
CA GLU A 78 18.44 -6.60 2.88
C GLU A 78 17.83 -7.18 1.58
N PHE A 79 16.57 -7.63 1.65
CA PHE A 79 15.82 -8.21 0.54
C PHE A 79 14.53 -7.41 0.27
N PRO A 80 14.65 -6.12 -0.08
CA PRO A 80 13.47 -5.25 -0.21
C PRO A 80 12.54 -5.73 -1.32
N GLN A 81 11.24 -5.69 -1.04
CA GLN A 81 10.19 -6.13 -1.96
C GLN A 81 9.49 -4.95 -2.62
N GLY A 82 9.41 -4.93 -3.94
CA GLY A 82 8.38 -4.20 -4.65
C GLY A 82 7.06 -4.97 -4.55
N LYS A 83 5.94 -4.26 -4.45
CA LYS A 83 4.61 -4.86 -4.25
C LYS A 83 3.60 -4.30 -5.23
N LEU A 84 2.79 -5.18 -5.82
CA LEU A 84 1.61 -4.81 -6.59
C LEU A 84 0.38 -5.28 -5.82
N VAL A 85 -0.36 -4.33 -5.25
CA VAL A 85 -1.46 -4.62 -4.32
C VAL A 85 -2.82 -4.30 -4.92
N ARG A 86 -3.86 -5.05 -4.52
CA ARG A 86 -5.24 -4.86 -4.92
C ARG A 86 -6.21 -5.43 -3.89
N VAL A 87 -7.45 -4.93 -3.91
CA VAL A 87 -8.57 -5.46 -3.11
C VAL A 87 -9.51 -6.24 -4.02
N ILE A 88 -9.85 -7.47 -3.63
CA ILE A 88 -10.83 -8.29 -4.35
C ILE A 88 -12.21 -8.28 -3.69
N LYS A 89 -12.29 -7.93 -2.40
CA LYS A 89 -13.53 -7.76 -1.65
C LYS A 89 -13.38 -6.65 -0.63
N GLY A 90 -14.39 -5.81 -0.50
CA GLY A 90 -14.40 -4.70 0.44
C GLY A 90 -13.50 -3.53 0.05
N SER A 91 -13.00 -2.81 1.04
CA SER A 91 -12.19 -1.61 0.84
C SER A 91 -11.11 -1.45 1.90
N VAL A 92 -9.97 -0.90 1.48
CA VAL A 92 -8.86 -0.52 2.36
C VAL A 92 -8.35 0.87 1.98
N TYR A 93 -7.72 1.54 2.93
CA TYR A 93 -6.84 2.68 2.65
C TYR A 93 -5.41 2.19 2.69
N ASP A 94 -4.74 2.20 1.56
CA ASP A 94 -3.38 1.68 1.38
C ASP A 94 -2.38 2.83 1.36
N VAL A 95 -1.25 2.68 2.06
CA VAL A 95 -0.27 3.74 2.29
C VAL A 95 1.13 3.25 1.99
N ALA A 96 1.89 4.06 1.24
CA ALA A 96 3.31 3.90 1.04
C ALA A 96 4.07 5.15 1.51
N VAL A 97 5.12 4.97 2.31
CA VAL A 97 6.02 6.03 2.79
C VAL A 97 7.39 5.84 2.18
N ASP A 98 7.94 6.88 1.56
CA ASP A 98 9.28 6.84 0.97
C ASP A 98 10.37 6.83 2.06
N LEU A 99 11.14 5.74 2.12
CA LEU A 99 12.27 5.57 3.05
C LEU A 99 13.64 5.60 2.35
N ARG A 100 13.70 6.00 1.09
CA ARG A 100 14.95 6.13 0.33
C ARG A 100 15.65 7.41 0.74
N SER A 101 16.79 7.28 1.41
CA SER A 101 17.53 8.41 2.02
C SER A 101 18.04 9.44 1.02
N ASP A 102 18.27 9.04 -0.23
CA ASP A 102 18.71 9.90 -1.33
C ASP A 102 17.55 10.48 -2.17
N SER A 103 16.31 10.16 -1.83
CA SER A 103 15.11 10.65 -2.52
C SER A 103 14.74 12.06 -2.08
N GLU A 104 14.39 12.93 -3.05
CA GLU A 104 13.80 14.25 -2.77
C GLU A 104 12.44 14.15 -2.03
N THR A 105 11.84 12.98 -2.03
CA THR A 105 10.56 12.71 -1.37
C THR A 105 10.69 11.83 -0.12
N TYR A 106 11.92 11.68 0.43
CA TYR A 106 12.12 10.98 1.68
C TYR A 106 11.17 11.48 2.77
N GLY A 107 10.49 10.57 3.44
CA GLY A 107 9.50 10.87 4.48
C GLY A 107 8.13 11.33 3.97
N LYS A 108 7.93 11.51 2.67
CA LYS A 108 6.59 11.75 2.11
C LYS A 108 5.82 10.45 1.97
N TYR A 109 4.49 10.53 2.06
CA TYR A 109 3.63 9.39 1.84
C TYR A 109 2.59 9.67 0.74
N TYR A 110 2.11 8.59 0.16
CA TYR A 110 0.91 8.57 -0.67
C TYR A 110 -0.06 7.53 -0.13
N GLY A 111 -1.33 7.91 -0.02
CA GLY A 111 -2.39 7.03 0.41
C GLY A 111 -3.51 6.99 -0.63
N ILE A 112 -4.08 5.80 -0.83
CA ILE A 112 -5.13 5.56 -1.80
C ILE A 112 -6.16 4.59 -1.26
N GLU A 113 -7.45 4.84 -1.54
CA GLU A 113 -8.50 3.86 -1.30
C GLU A 113 -8.54 2.86 -2.46
N LEU A 114 -8.37 1.57 -2.10
CA LEU A 114 -8.51 0.43 -3.01
C LEU A 114 -9.77 -0.33 -2.64
N THR A 115 -10.63 -0.59 -3.62
CA THR A 115 -11.93 -1.24 -3.39
C THR A 115 -12.25 -2.31 -4.43
N GLU A 116 -13.17 -3.20 -4.08
CA GLU A 116 -13.72 -4.18 -5.03
C GLU A 116 -14.45 -3.52 -6.21
N GLU A 117 -14.94 -2.28 -6.03
CA GLU A 117 -15.64 -1.53 -7.09
C GLU A 117 -14.68 -0.80 -8.00
N ASN A 118 -13.68 -0.06 -7.43
CA ASN A 118 -12.76 0.75 -8.25
C ASN A 118 -11.70 -0.08 -8.97
N LYS A 119 -11.44 -1.31 -8.49
CA LYS A 119 -10.51 -2.30 -9.08
C LYS A 119 -9.10 -1.76 -9.31
N LYS A 120 -8.76 -0.65 -8.67
CA LYS A 120 -7.43 -0.05 -8.75
C LYS A 120 -6.40 -0.98 -8.11
N GLN A 121 -5.22 -0.93 -8.67
CA GLN A 121 -4.04 -1.58 -8.12
C GLN A 121 -2.99 -0.50 -7.82
N PHE A 122 -2.19 -0.73 -6.79
CA PHE A 122 -1.14 0.19 -6.39
C PHE A 122 0.21 -0.54 -6.46
N TYR A 123 1.13 -0.02 -7.26
CA TYR A 123 2.50 -0.49 -7.31
C TYR A 123 3.39 0.36 -6.43
N ILE A 124 4.06 -0.30 -5.50
CA ILE A 124 4.97 0.28 -4.53
C ILE A 124 6.34 -0.36 -4.76
N PRO A 125 7.35 0.37 -5.26
CA PRO A 125 8.67 -0.18 -5.48
C PRO A 125 9.41 -0.48 -4.17
N GLN A 126 10.61 -1.03 -4.29
CA GLN A 126 11.53 -1.20 -3.17
C GLN A 126 11.88 0.16 -2.54
N GLY A 127 12.21 0.17 -1.25
CA GLY A 127 12.59 1.39 -0.54
C GLY A 127 11.44 2.14 0.12
N PHE A 128 10.26 1.51 0.22
CA PHE A 128 9.08 2.09 0.87
C PHE A 128 8.63 1.25 2.07
N ALA A 129 8.12 1.93 3.11
CA ALA A 129 7.29 1.29 4.11
C ALA A 129 5.85 1.23 3.59
N HIS A 130 5.18 0.10 3.77
CA HIS A 130 3.86 -0.18 3.23
C HIS A 130 2.91 -0.73 4.30
N GLY A 131 1.67 -0.28 4.27
CA GLY A 131 0.61 -0.80 5.12
C GLY A 131 -0.76 -0.36 4.66
N PHE A 132 -1.79 -0.92 5.30
CA PHE A 132 -3.17 -0.58 4.98
C PHE A 132 -4.10 -0.68 6.19
N LEU A 133 -5.19 0.10 6.14
CA LEU A 133 -6.30 0.07 7.08
C LEU A 133 -7.55 -0.46 6.38
N VAL A 134 -8.24 -1.43 7.00
CA VAL A 134 -9.51 -1.97 6.50
C VAL A 134 -10.65 -1.03 6.85
N LEU A 135 -11.39 -0.57 5.83
CA LEU A 135 -12.50 0.39 5.95
C LEU A 135 -13.88 -0.29 5.91
N SER A 136 -14.02 -1.40 5.19
CA SER A 136 -15.26 -2.20 5.10
C SER A 136 -15.33 -3.24 6.21
N ASP A 137 -16.50 -3.86 6.41
CA ASP A 137 -16.70 -4.92 7.43
C ASP A 137 -15.70 -6.07 7.27
N VAL A 138 -15.39 -6.43 6.02
CA VAL A 138 -14.38 -7.43 5.64
C VAL A 138 -13.67 -6.94 4.39
N ALA A 139 -12.35 -7.11 4.34
CA ALA A 139 -11.58 -6.91 3.12
C ALA A 139 -10.71 -8.13 2.81
N GLU A 140 -10.69 -8.54 1.53
CA GLU A 140 -9.74 -9.50 1.00
C GLU A 140 -8.73 -8.76 0.11
N PHE A 141 -7.46 -8.87 0.49
CA PHE A 141 -6.34 -8.10 -0.03
C PHE A 141 -5.30 -9.03 -0.63
N CYS A 142 -4.94 -8.79 -1.89
CA CYS A 142 -3.97 -9.59 -2.63
C CYS A 142 -2.78 -8.73 -3.03
N TYR A 143 -1.58 -9.30 -3.00
CA TYR A 143 -0.39 -8.60 -3.49
C TYR A 143 0.69 -9.55 -4.00
N LYS A 144 1.31 -9.12 -5.11
CA LYS A 144 2.51 -9.75 -5.70
C LYS A 144 3.75 -9.06 -5.16
N CYS A 145 4.82 -9.85 -4.94
CA CYS A 145 6.11 -9.35 -4.46
C CYS A 145 7.24 -9.67 -5.43
N THR A 146 8.19 -8.74 -5.55
CA THR A 146 9.38 -8.90 -6.40
C THR A 146 10.50 -9.71 -5.74
N ASP A 147 10.40 -10.02 -4.46
CA ASP A 147 11.30 -10.89 -3.73
C ASP A 147 10.52 -11.77 -2.75
N PHE A 148 11.15 -12.83 -2.26
CA PHE A 148 10.54 -13.73 -1.28
C PHE A 148 10.43 -13.08 0.10
N TYR A 149 9.53 -13.62 0.93
CA TYR A 149 9.45 -13.22 2.33
C TYR A 149 10.62 -13.82 3.12
N HIS A 150 11.34 -12.95 3.81
CA HIS A 150 12.47 -13.30 4.68
C HIS A 150 12.12 -12.91 6.13
N PRO A 151 11.66 -13.84 6.97
CA PRO A 151 11.16 -13.52 8.32
C PRO A 151 12.13 -12.77 9.23
N GLY A 152 13.44 -13.04 9.08
CA GLY A 152 14.50 -12.39 9.86
C GLY A 152 14.89 -10.99 9.37
N ASP A 153 14.41 -10.59 8.20
CA ASP A 153 14.78 -9.35 7.51
C ASP A 153 13.73 -8.24 7.62
N GLU A 154 12.62 -8.53 8.29
CA GLU A 154 11.51 -7.59 8.40
C GLU A 154 11.88 -6.36 9.23
N GLY A 155 11.52 -5.20 8.72
CA GLY A 155 11.51 -3.92 9.40
C GLY A 155 10.14 -3.28 9.34
N GLY A 156 9.97 -2.19 10.07
CA GLY A 156 8.74 -1.44 10.05
C GLY A 156 8.87 -0.02 10.59
N MET A 157 7.86 0.77 10.35
CA MET A 157 7.74 2.14 10.79
C MET A 157 6.40 2.36 11.49
N ALA A 158 6.37 3.22 12.50
CA ALA A 158 5.16 3.58 13.23
C ALA A 158 4.09 4.14 12.27
N TRP A 159 2.93 3.52 12.26
CA TRP A 159 1.79 3.89 11.40
C TRP A 159 1.21 5.27 11.72
N ASN A 160 1.41 5.75 12.95
CA ASN A 160 0.87 6.99 13.50
C ASN A 160 1.98 8.03 13.78
N ASP A 161 3.14 7.92 13.13
CA ASP A 161 4.24 8.86 13.29
C ASP A 161 3.77 10.29 12.95
N PRO A 162 3.84 11.24 13.90
CA PRO A 162 3.40 12.61 13.68
C PRO A 162 4.26 13.39 12.68
N GLU A 163 5.50 12.96 12.42
CA GLU A 163 6.36 13.62 11.42
C GLU A 163 5.93 13.28 10.00
N ILE A 164 5.44 12.07 9.76
CA ILE A 164 4.83 11.68 8.49
C ILE A 164 3.41 12.24 8.38
N GLY A 165 2.66 12.20 9.47
CA GLY A 165 1.32 12.79 9.56
C GLY A 165 0.30 12.12 8.65
N ILE A 166 0.35 10.77 8.50
CA ILE A 166 -0.59 10.03 7.66
C ILE A 166 -2.03 10.33 8.13
N GLN A 167 -2.86 10.78 7.20
CA GLN A 167 -4.27 11.03 7.45
C GLN A 167 -5.06 9.75 7.19
N TRP A 168 -5.18 8.90 8.21
CA TRP A 168 -5.96 7.68 8.12
C TRP A 168 -7.46 8.02 8.10
N PRO A 169 -8.20 7.66 7.05
CA PRO A 169 -9.62 7.97 6.96
C PRO A 169 -10.41 7.24 8.05
N GLN A 170 -11.48 7.88 8.54
CA GLN A 170 -12.37 7.33 9.56
C GLN A 170 -11.67 7.01 10.91
N VAL A 171 -10.46 7.46 11.15
CA VAL A 171 -9.74 7.25 12.42
C VAL A 171 -9.74 8.51 13.26
N LYS A 172 -10.10 8.38 14.54
CA LYS A 172 -10.02 9.41 15.56
C LYS A 172 -9.01 9.01 16.62
N GLY A 173 -8.30 9.98 17.14
CA GLY A 173 -7.29 9.78 18.17
C GLY A 173 -6.11 10.71 17.96
N SER A 174 -5.12 10.58 18.83
CA SER A 174 -3.90 11.37 18.76
C SER A 174 -2.69 10.54 19.20
N TYR A 175 -1.54 10.88 18.67
CA TYR A 175 -0.28 10.22 19.00
C TYR A 175 0.05 10.35 20.49
N GLN A 176 0.35 9.24 21.15
CA GLN A 176 0.65 9.13 22.58
C GLN A 176 2.12 8.74 22.87
N GLY A 177 3.03 9.05 21.92
CA GLY A 177 4.47 8.79 22.07
C GLY A 177 4.94 7.41 21.59
N SER A 178 4.06 6.61 21.01
CA SER A 178 4.39 5.28 20.49
C SER A 178 3.46 4.87 19.34
N ALA A 179 3.77 3.73 18.68
CA ALA A 179 2.92 3.12 17.66
C ALA A 179 1.72 2.34 18.24
N SER A 180 1.42 2.48 19.54
CA SER A 180 0.26 1.86 20.16
C SER A 180 -1.05 2.30 19.50
N ALA A 181 -2.00 1.39 19.38
CA ALA A 181 -3.37 1.70 18.98
C ALA A 181 -4.21 2.29 20.13
N GLU A 182 -3.68 2.34 21.34
CA GLU A 182 -4.36 2.93 22.49
C GLU A 182 -4.71 4.40 22.24
N GLY A 183 -5.94 4.78 22.53
CA GLY A 183 -6.44 6.14 22.29
C GLY A 183 -6.89 6.41 20.84
N TYR A 184 -6.84 5.41 19.97
CA TYR A 184 -7.39 5.50 18.61
C TYR A 184 -8.60 4.60 18.42
N VAL A 185 -9.55 5.07 17.62
CA VAL A 185 -10.79 4.37 17.32
C VAL A 185 -11.29 4.80 15.93
N MET A 186 -12.01 3.91 15.24
CA MET A 186 -12.74 4.29 14.03
C MET A 186 -13.90 5.24 14.37
N GLU A 187 -14.35 6.03 13.41
CA GLU A 187 -15.47 6.99 13.60
C GLU A 187 -16.77 6.35 14.09
N ASP A 188 -17.02 5.10 13.70
CA ASP A 188 -18.18 4.31 14.14
C ASP A 188 -17.99 3.61 15.49
N GLY A 189 -16.87 3.81 16.16
CA GLY A 189 -16.53 3.20 17.45
C GLY A 189 -15.80 1.86 17.35
N THR A 190 -15.55 1.33 16.15
CA THR A 190 -14.73 0.12 15.97
C THR A 190 -13.32 0.37 16.45
N ALA A 191 -12.78 -0.51 17.31
CA ALA A 191 -11.41 -0.41 17.77
C ALA A 191 -10.42 -0.70 16.63
N LEU A 192 -9.28 0.00 16.62
CA LEU A 192 -8.17 -0.38 15.76
C LEU A 192 -7.56 -1.69 16.27
N ASN A 193 -7.20 -2.55 15.33
CA ASN A 193 -6.62 -3.86 15.62
C ASN A 193 -5.30 -4.03 14.87
N LEU A 194 -4.21 -3.93 15.62
CA LEU A 194 -2.84 -4.12 15.15
C LEU A 194 -2.21 -5.31 15.85
N SER A 195 -1.25 -5.96 15.19
CA SER A 195 -0.42 -6.96 15.84
C SER A 195 0.46 -6.31 16.93
N ASP A 196 0.90 -7.10 17.91
CA ASP A 196 1.83 -6.61 18.95
C ASP A 196 3.13 -6.05 18.36
N LYS A 197 3.56 -6.57 17.23
CA LYS A 197 4.73 -6.12 16.51
C LYS A 197 4.49 -4.72 15.91
N ASP A 198 3.36 -4.51 15.26
CA ASP A 198 3.05 -3.25 14.58
C ASP A 198 2.85 -2.08 15.54
N GLN A 199 2.56 -2.38 16.80
CA GLN A 199 2.46 -1.38 17.86
C GLN A 199 3.82 -0.98 18.49
N LYS A 200 4.93 -1.56 18.04
CA LYS A 200 6.27 -1.35 18.60
C LYS A 200 7.25 -0.69 17.63
N TRP A 201 6.84 -0.48 16.39
CA TRP A 201 7.70 0.18 15.41
C TRP A 201 8.04 1.62 15.81
N LEU A 202 9.26 2.02 15.49
CA LEU A 202 9.76 3.37 15.72
C LEU A 202 9.32 4.32 14.61
N GLY A 203 9.34 5.62 14.88
CA GLY A 203 9.11 6.66 13.90
C GLY A 203 10.23 6.79 12.87
N ILE A 204 10.02 7.64 11.87
CA ILE A 204 10.95 7.78 10.73
C ILE A 204 12.38 8.14 11.11
N LYS A 205 12.58 8.85 12.21
CA LYS A 205 13.93 9.24 12.68
C LYS A 205 14.78 8.07 13.16
N ASP A 206 14.13 7.04 13.69
CA ASP A 206 14.78 5.93 14.38
C ASP A 206 14.59 4.59 13.66
N THR A 207 13.84 4.56 12.55
CA THR A 207 13.68 3.37 11.73
C THR A 207 14.79 3.26 10.69
N PHE A 208 14.87 2.07 10.06
CA PHE A 208 15.76 1.82 8.93
C PHE A 208 15.32 2.67 7.71
N HIS A 209 16.30 3.13 6.95
CA HIS A 209 16.10 3.79 5.65
C HIS A 209 17.04 3.20 4.60
N PHE A 210 16.61 3.25 3.34
CA PHE A 210 17.34 2.70 2.19
C PHE A 210 18.29 3.72 1.60
#